data_9cc3072f1f962440d30287b04e26b154
#
_entry.id   9cc3072f1f962440d30287b04e26b154
#
_cell.length_a   1.000
_cell.length_b   1.000
_cell.length_c   1.000
_cell.angle_alpha   90.00
_cell.angle_beta   90.00
_cell.angle_gamma   90.00
#
_symmetry.space_group_name_H-M   'P 1'
#
loop_
_entity.id
_entity.type
_entity.pdbx_description
1 polymer ?
#
loop_
_entity_poly.entity_id
_entity_poly.type
_entity_poly.pdbx_seq_one_letter_code
_entity_poly.pdbx_strand_id
1 'polypeptide(L)'
;DGRTLAQSNAIILHLAEGSDLIPGDAFERAKMLEWMFWEQYSHEPVIAVRRFQKHYLNTPDDEIDPDLLAKGRRALGRMEMALISSDWIAGGEAITLADISLLAYTRLSHEGGFDLNEFPAVQAWVARCELELGLPHLHEVTHV
;
A
#
# COMPACT_ATOMS: atom_id res chain seq x y z
N ASP A 1 18.01 23.89 3.64
CA ASP A 1 19.32 24.05 2.96
C ASP A 1 19.20 24.16 1.42
N GLY A 2 17.96 24.18 0.87
CA GLY A 2 17.68 24.32 -0.56
C GLY A 2 17.84 23.05 -1.39
N ARG A 3 18.16 21.90 -0.78
CA ARG A 3 18.17 20.60 -1.49
C ARG A 3 16.76 20.11 -1.72
N THR A 4 16.53 19.43 -2.84
CA THR A 4 15.24 18.82 -3.23
C THR A 4 15.37 17.32 -3.35
N LEU A 5 14.31 16.60 -3.00
CA LEU A 5 14.19 15.15 -3.12
C LEU A 5 12.84 14.82 -3.76
N ALA A 6 12.84 13.88 -4.70
CA ALA A 6 11.64 13.38 -5.38
C ALA A 6 11.50 11.88 -5.18
N GLN A 7 10.36 11.32 -5.57
CA GLN A 7 9.93 9.94 -5.36
C GLN A 7 9.51 9.64 -3.91
N SER A 8 8.23 9.25 -3.74
CA SER A 8 7.63 9.00 -2.42
C SER A 8 8.47 8.05 -1.55
N ASN A 9 8.90 6.93 -2.11
CA ASN A 9 9.68 5.93 -1.38
C ASN A 9 11.07 6.45 -0.98
N ALA A 10 11.72 7.28 -1.80
CA ALA A 10 12.97 7.94 -1.42
C ALA A 10 12.77 8.96 -0.30
N ILE A 11 11.65 9.70 -0.35
CA ILE A 11 11.31 10.69 0.68
C ILE A 11 11.04 10.02 2.02
N ILE A 12 10.22 8.97 2.06
CA ILE A 12 9.92 8.29 3.34
C ILE A 12 11.15 7.55 3.89
N LEU A 13 12.01 6.97 3.04
CA LEU A 13 13.30 6.41 3.47
C LEU A 13 14.18 7.46 4.13
N HIS A 14 14.30 8.64 3.52
CA HIS A 14 15.09 9.73 4.08
C HIS A 14 14.53 10.24 5.41
N LEU A 15 13.21 10.38 5.51
CA LEU A 15 12.56 10.86 6.74
C LEU A 15 12.62 9.86 7.89
N ALA A 16 12.63 8.56 7.59
CA ALA A 16 12.68 7.49 8.57
C ALA A 16 14.10 7.04 8.96
N GLU A 17 15.12 7.67 8.43
CA GLU A 17 16.50 7.29 8.72
C GLU A 17 16.77 7.33 10.24
N GLY A 18 17.25 6.21 10.79
CA GLY A 18 17.50 6.04 12.21
C GLY A 18 16.27 5.71 13.07
N SER A 19 15.10 5.49 12.46
CA SER A 19 13.91 5.00 13.16
C SER A 19 13.76 3.48 13.07
N ASP A 20 12.90 2.91 13.91
CA ASP A 20 12.58 1.47 13.92
C ASP A 20 11.76 1.02 12.69
N LEU A 21 11.28 1.95 11.85
CA LEU A 21 10.59 1.64 10.58
C LEU A 21 11.53 1.09 9.51
N ILE A 22 12.84 1.22 9.71
CA ILE A 22 13.88 0.65 8.84
C ILE A 22 14.61 -0.44 9.63
N PRO A 23 14.43 -1.73 9.28
CA PRO A 23 15.08 -2.82 9.99
C PRO A 23 16.61 -2.68 10.05
N GLY A 24 17.19 -2.98 11.21
CA GLY A 24 18.63 -2.98 11.41
C GLY A 24 19.34 -4.16 10.76
N ASP A 25 18.66 -5.32 10.70
CA ASP A 25 19.16 -6.50 9.99
C ASP A 25 19.17 -6.27 8.47
N ALA A 26 20.27 -6.66 7.83
CA ALA A 26 20.47 -6.40 6.41
C ALA A 26 19.49 -7.18 5.52
N PHE A 27 19.11 -8.40 5.90
CA PHE A 27 18.16 -9.19 5.13
C PHE A 27 16.72 -8.69 5.29
N GLU A 28 16.31 -8.36 6.52
CA GLU A 28 15.00 -7.75 6.78
C GLU A 28 14.85 -6.41 6.07
N ARG A 29 15.91 -5.58 6.08
CA ARG A 29 15.94 -4.34 5.28
C ARG A 29 15.80 -4.61 3.79
N ALA A 30 16.46 -5.64 3.26
CA ALA A 30 16.32 -6.03 1.85
C ALA A 30 14.90 -6.49 1.53
N LYS A 31 14.23 -7.20 2.44
CA LYS A 31 12.81 -7.60 2.30
C LYS A 31 11.87 -6.40 2.30
N MET A 32 12.09 -5.43 3.18
CA MET A 32 11.36 -4.16 3.17
C MET A 32 11.52 -3.46 1.80
N LEU A 33 12.75 -3.31 1.31
CA LEU A 33 13.03 -2.67 0.03
C LEU A 33 12.44 -3.45 -1.16
N GLU A 34 12.44 -4.79 -1.13
CA GLU A 34 11.80 -5.63 -2.15
C GLU A 34 10.32 -5.25 -2.32
N TRP A 35 9.59 -5.10 -1.22
CA TRP A 35 8.18 -4.69 -1.26
C TRP A 35 8.00 -3.22 -1.70
N MET A 36 8.86 -2.32 -1.28
CA MET A 36 8.80 -0.92 -1.70
C MET A 36 9.08 -0.75 -3.21
N PHE A 37 10.04 -1.51 -3.79
CA PHE A 37 10.24 -1.53 -5.23
C PHE A 37 9.09 -2.19 -5.98
N TRP A 38 8.54 -3.28 -5.42
CA TRP A 38 7.38 -3.94 -6.01
C TRP A 38 6.14 -3.05 -5.98
N GLU A 39 5.94 -2.27 -4.93
CA GLU A 39 4.87 -1.28 -4.82
C GLU A 39 4.90 -0.33 -6.01
N GLN A 40 6.04 0.28 -6.29
CA GLN A 40 6.20 1.25 -7.38
C GLN A 40 6.02 0.64 -8.77
N TYR A 41 6.39 -0.62 -8.96
CA TYR A 41 6.35 -1.28 -10.26
C TYR A 41 5.05 -2.02 -10.55
N SER A 42 4.41 -2.59 -9.54
CA SER A 42 3.32 -3.56 -9.73
C SER A 42 2.03 -3.21 -9.00
N HIS A 43 2.07 -2.43 -7.93
CA HIS A 43 0.91 -2.08 -7.12
C HIS A 43 0.38 -0.68 -7.46
N GLU A 44 1.20 0.34 -7.27
CA GLU A 44 0.83 1.73 -7.56
C GLU A 44 0.31 1.91 -8.99
N PRO A 45 0.99 1.43 -10.06
CA PRO A 45 0.56 1.67 -11.44
C PRO A 45 -0.81 1.12 -11.79
N VAL A 46 -1.36 0.23 -10.98
CA VAL A 46 -2.67 -0.38 -11.22
C VAL A 46 -3.72 0.05 -10.18
N ILE A 47 -3.39 0.04 -8.90
CA ILE A 47 -4.33 0.42 -7.83
C ILE A 47 -4.56 1.92 -7.83
N ALA A 48 -3.48 2.72 -7.75
CA ALA A 48 -3.58 4.17 -7.69
C ALA A 48 -4.08 4.79 -8.99
N VAL A 49 -3.61 4.28 -10.15
CA VAL A 49 -4.03 4.78 -11.46
C VAL A 49 -5.53 4.53 -11.68
N ARG A 50 -6.04 3.32 -11.38
CA ARG A 50 -7.48 3.06 -11.51
C ARG A 50 -8.30 3.91 -10.54
N ARG A 51 -7.85 4.04 -9.28
CA ARG A 51 -8.46 4.95 -8.31
C ARG A 51 -8.50 6.38 -8.82
N PHE A 52 -7.41 6.89 -9.38
CA PHE A 52 -7.33 8.25 -9.92
C PHE A 52 -8.34 8.47 -11.04
N GLN A 53 -8.44 7.54 -11.99
CA GLN A 53 -9.41 7.63 -13.09
C GLN A 53 -10.85 7.61 -12.58
N LYS A 54 -11.16 6.67 -11.68
CA LYS A 54 -12.52 6.49 -11.19
C LYS A 54 -12.96 7.59 -10.22
N HIS A 55 -12.13 7.88 -9.22
CA HIS A 55 -12.49 8.77 -8.10
C HIS A 55 -12.29 10.26 -8.43
N TYR A 56 -11.19 10.64 -9.09
CA TYR A 56 -10.89 12.04 -9.36
C TYR A 56 -11.34 12.50 -10.75
N LEU A 57 -11.17 11.67 -11.77
CA LEU A 57 -11.59 12.02 -13.13
C LEU A 57 -13.06 11.64 -13.40
N ASN A 58 -13.71 10.87 -12.51
CA ASN A 58 -15.07 10.35 -12.69
C ASN A 58 -15.22 9.60 -14.03
N THR A 59 -14.17 8.91 -14.48
CA THR A 59 -14.19 8.13 -15.72
C THR A 59 -15.15 6.95 -15.57
N PRO A 60 -16.10 6.75 -16.50
CA PRO A 60 -16.99 5.59 -16.50
C PRO A 60 -16.19 4.28 -16.51
N ASP A 61 -16.70 3.25 -15.84
CA ASP A 61 -15.99 1.96 -15.71
C ASP A 61 -15.71 1.27 -17.05
N ASP A 62 -16.57 1.46 -18.05
CA ASP A 62 -16.42 0.94 -19.41
C ASP A 62 -15.38 1.69 -20.26
N GLU A 63 -14.96 2.86 -19.83
CA GLU A 63 -13.90 3.66 -20.46
C GLU A 63 -12.52 3.45 -19.78
N ILE A 64 -12.50 2.84 -18.57
CA ILE A 64 -11.25 2.51 -17.88
C ILE A 64 -10.69 1.20 -18.44
N ASP A 65 -9.38 1.17 -18.71
CA ASP A 65 -8.70 -0.05 -19.15
C ASP A 65 -9.03 -1.23 -18.21
N PRO A 66 -9.72 -2.28 -18.70
CA PRO A 66 -10.13 -3.43 -17.88
C PRO A 66 -8.93 -4.20 -17.30
N ASP A 67 -7.76 -4.08 -17.94
CA ASP A 67 -6.52 -4.69 -17.45
C ASP A 67 -6.09 -4.12 -16.10
N LEU A 68 -6.41 -2.87 -15.78
CA LEU A 68 -6.09 -2.26 -14.48
C LEU A 68 -6.80 -2.98 -13.33
N LEU A 69 -8.07 -3.35 -13.51
CA LEU A 69 -8.81 -4.12 -12.51
C LEU A 69 -8.21 -5.53 -12.33
N ALA A 70 -7.96 -6.22 -13.44
CA ALA A 70 -7.42 -7.57 -13.42
C ALA A 70 -5.99 -7.61 -12.82
N LYS A 71 -5.13 -6.64 -13.18
CA LYS A 71 -3.77 -6.53 -12.64
C LYS A 71 -3.79 -6.12 -11.16
N GLY A 72 -4.68 -5.19 -10.77
CA GLY A 72 -4.83 -4.78 -9.37
C GLY A 72 -5.30 -5.92 -8.47
N ARG A 73 -6.27 -6.74 -8.91
CA ARG A 73 -6.69 -7.95 -8.18
C ARG A 73 -5.52 -8.95 -8.02
N ARG A 74 -4.66 -9.10 -9.04
CA ARG A 74 -3.45 -9.93 -8.90
C ARG A 74 -2.45 -9.33 -7.92
N ALA A 75 -2.30 -8.01 -7.89
CA ALA A 75 -1.44 -7.33 -6.92
C ALA A 75 -1.96 -7.55 -5.48
N LEU A 76 -3.25 -7.35 -5.24
CA LEU A 76 -3.88 -7.64 -3.94
C LEU A 76 -3.75 -9.12 -3.57
N GLY A 77 -3.92 -10.03 -4.52
CA GLY A 77 -3.73 -11.47 -4.31
C GLY A 77 -2.29 -11.85 -3.90
N ARG A 78 -1.28 -11.16 -4.44
CA ARG A 78 0.11 -11.33 -3.98
C ARG A 78 0.31 -10.88 -2.53
N MET A 79 -0.29 -9.74 -2.16
CA MET A 79 -0.27 -9.26 -0.77
C MET A 79 -0.99 -10.24 0.15
N GLU A 80 -2.18 -10.72 -0.26
CA GLU A 80 -2.94 -11.73 0.48
C GLU A 80 -2.09 -12.95 0.83
N MET A 81 -1.41 -13.52 -0.16
CA MET A 81 -0.55 -14.70 0.04
C MET A 81 0.61 -14.44 1.01
N ALA A 82 1.17 -13.23 1.02
CA ALA A 82 2.23 -12.88 1.97
C ALA A 82 1.68 -12.71 3.39
N LEU A 83 0.48 -12.14 3.52
CA LEU A 83 -0.12 -11.78 4.80
C LEU A 83 -0.87 -12.93 5.50
N ILE A 84 -1.14 -14.05 4.81
CA ILE A 84 -1.70 -15.26 5.45
C ILE A 84 -0.77 -15.80 6.56
N SER A 85 0.53 -15.64 6.42
CA SER A 85 1.53 -16.19 7.33
C SER A 85 2.34 -15.14 8.08
N SER A 86 2.01 -13.87 7.93
CA SER A 86 2.74 -12.76 8.55
C SER A 86 1.81 -11.60 8.89
N ASP A 87 2.08 -10.95 10.00
CA ASP A 87 1.35 -9.75 10.40
C ASP A 87 1.74 -8.51 9.56
N TRP A 88 2.97 -8.46 9.07
CA TRP A 88 3.52 -7.34 8.29
C TRP A 88 3.98 -7.79 6.92
N ILE A 89 3.86 -6.90 5.93
CA ILE A 89 4.04 -7.27 4.52
C ILE A 89 5.46 -7.75 4.18
N ALA A 90 6.47 -7.19 4.82
CA ALA A 90 7.85 -7.59 4.63
C ALA A 90 8.26 -8.82 5.44
N GLY A 91 7.36 -9.35 6.27
CA GLY A 91 7.68 -10.30 7.32
C GLY A 91 8.19 -9.57 8.58
N GLY A 92 8.76 -10.31 9.53
CA GLY A 92 9.25 -9.72 10.76
C GLY A 92 8.16 -9.48 11.82
N GLU A 93 8.57 -8.85 12.92
CA GLU A 93 7.70 -8.68 14.11
C GLU A 93 7.09 -7.27 14.23
N ALA A 94 7.51 -6.32 13.38
CA ALA A 94 7.10 -4.93 13.45
C ALA A 94 6.77 -4.35 12.07
N ILE A 95 5.99 -3.27 12.08
CA ILE A 95 5.68 -2.47 10.90
C ILE A 95 6.97 -1.88 10.30
N THR A 96 7.03 -1.80 8.97
CA THR A 96 8.14 -1.21 8.24
C THR A 96 7.67 -0.15 7.24
N LEU A 97 8.59 0.52 6.57
CA LEU A 97 8.25 1.44 5.47
C LEU A 97 7.55 0.76 4.30
N ALA A 98 7.71 -0.56 4.12
CA ALA A 98 6.97 -1.31 3.10
C ALA A 98 5.47 -1.31 3.38
N ASP A 99 5.09 -1.48 4.65
CA ASP A 99 3.68 -1.41 5.07
C ASP A 99 3.11 -0.02 4.84
N ILE A 100 3.83 1.03 5.22
CA ILE A 100 3.41 2.43 5.03
C ILE A 100 3.24 2.77 3.55
N SER A 101 4.20 2.37 2.70
CA SER A 101 4.15 2.60 1.26
C SER A 101 2.93 1.95 0.61
N LEU A 102 2.69 0.67 0.90
CA LEU A 102 1.57 -0.08 0.34
C LEU A 102 0.21 0.34 0.92
N LEU A 103 0.17 0.70 2.20
CA LEU A 103 -1.07 1.13 2.86
C LEU A 103 -1.70 2.33 2.17
N ALA A 104 -0.88 3.29 1.71
CA ALA A 104 -1.33 4.56 1.15
C ALA A 104 -2.42 4.40 0.07
N TYR A 105 -2.27 3.41 -0.80
CA TYR A 105 -3.24 3.14 -1.86
C TYR A 105 -4.15 1.95 -1.56
N THR A 106 -3.68 0.94 -0.81
CA THR A 106 -4.48 -0.25 -0.51
C THR A 106 -5.72 0.09 0.32
N ARG A 107 -5.58 0.92 1.35
CA ARG A 107 -6.71 1.31 2.21
C ARG A 107 -7.81 2.10 1.45
N LEU A 108 -7.44 2.75 0.34
CA LEU A 108 -8.35 3.53 -0.52
C LEU A 108 -8.72 2.79 -1.80
N SER A 109 -8.37 1.52 -1.93
CA SER A 109 -8.55 0.75 -3.16
C SER A 109 -10.02 0.60 -3.56
N HIS A 110 -10.96 0.65 -2.61
CA HIS A 110 -12.40 0.62 -2.87
C HIS A 110 -12.86 1.77 -3.79
N GLU A 111 -12.23 2.96 -3.70
CA GLU A 111 -12.50 4.08 -4.61
C GLU A 111 -12.12 3.76 -6.07
N GLY A 112 -11.19 2.81 -6.27
CA GLY A 112 -10.85 2.23 -7.57
C GLY A 112 -11.74 1.05 -7.98
N GLY A 113 -12.69 0.65 -7.14
CA GLY A 113 -13.59 -0.48 -7.39
C GLY A 113 -12.99 -1.84 -7.03
N PHE A 114 -12.01 -1.88 -6.14
CA PHE A 114 -11.48 -3.13 -5.56
C PHE A 114 -12.25 -3.44 -4.28
N ASP A 115 -12.66 -4.70 -4.11
CA ASP A 115 -13.33 -5.18 -2.91
C ASP A 115 -12.35 -5.95 -2.02
N LEU A 116 -11.98 -5.37 -0.88
CA LEU A 116 -11.07 -6.02 0.08
C LEU A 116 -11.71 -7.20 0.82
N ASN A 117 -13.03 -7.41 0.76
CA ASN A 117 -13.64 -8.63 1.28
C ASN A 117 -13.17 -9.88 0.52
N GLU A 118 -12.67 -9.73 -0.70
CA GLU A 118 -12.05 -10.82 -1.46
C GLU A 118 -10.63 -11.17 -0.95
N PHE A 119 -10.04 -10.34 -0.09
CA PHE A 119 -8.67 -10.42 0.41
C PHE A 119 -8.62 -10.23 1.93
N PRO A 120 -9.12 -11.20 2.71
CA PRO A 120 -9.32 -11.04 4.16
C PRO A 120 -8.02 -10.80 4.95
N ALA A 121 -6.87 -11.36 4.51
CA ALA A 121 -5.59 -11.08 5.17
C ALA A 121 -5.11 -9.64 4.89
N VAL A 122 -5.32 -9.14 3.66
CA VAL A 122 -5.06 -7.72 3.32
C VAL A 122 -5.97 -6.81 4.14
N GLN A 123 -7.26 -7.14 4.25
CA GLN A 123 -8.20 -6.34 5.05
C GLN A 123 -7.79 -6.27 6.52
N ALA A 124 -7.41 -7.40 7.12
CA ALA A 124 -6.91 -7.46 8.49
C ALA A 124 -5.60 -6.67 8.68
N TRP A 125 -4.71 -6.73 7.68
CA TRP A 125 -3.47 -5.97 7.67
C TRP A 125 -3.73 -4.46 7.57
N VAL A 126 -4.66 -4.01 6.74
CA VAL A 126 -5.06 -2.58 6.69
C VAL A 126 -5.50 -2.10 8.06
N ALA A 127 -6.41 -2.84 8.72
CA ALA A 127 -6.89 -2.49 10.06
C ALA A 127 -5.75 -2.44 11.11
N ARG A 128 -4.80 -3.37 11.03
CA ARG A 128 -3.62 -3.40 11.90
C ARG A 128 -2.70 -2.20 11.66
N CYS A 129 -2.43 -1.85 10.39
CA CYS A 129 -1.65 -0.67 10.06
C CYS A 129 -2.32 0.62 10.55
N GLU A 130 -3.64 0.75 10.39
CA GLU A 130 -4.39 1.90 10.85
C GLU A 130 -4.29 2.06 12.37
N LEU A 131 -4.42 0.95 13.11
CA LEU A 131 -4.26 0.95 14.57
C LEU A 131 -2.84 1.35 14.98
N GLU A 132 -1.82 0.75 14.39
CA GLU A 132 -0.41 1.00 14.71
C GLU A 132 0.00 2.45 14.43
N LEU A 133 -0.52 3.02 13.34
CA LEU A 133 -0.23 4.39 12.92
C LEU A 133 -1.18 5.45 13.52
N GLY A 134 -2.16 5.03 14.34
CA GLY A 134 -3.16 5.94 14.90
C GLY A 134 -4.03 6.61 13.85
N LEU A 135 -4.28 5.95 12.73
CA LEU A 135 -5.14 6.45 11.67
C LEU A 135 -6.61 6.09 11.95
N PRO A 136 -7.56 6.98 11.59
CA PRO A 136 -8.98 6.64 11.70
C PRO A 136 -9.33 5.49 10.74
N HIS A 137 -10.22 4.59 11.16
CA HIS A 137 -10.79 3.61 10.24
C HIS A 137 -11.58 4.33 9.14
N LEU A 138 -11.37 3.91 7.89
CA LEU A 138 -12.04 4.57 6.74
C LEU A 138 -13.57 4.49 6.80
N HIS A 139 -14.14 3.50 7.48
CA HIS A 139 -15.59 3.41 7.71
C HIS A 139 -16.12 4.45 8.70
N GLU A 140 -15.25 5.11 9.46
CA GLU A 140 -15.62 6.17 10.41
C GLU A 140 -15.47 7.58 9.84
N VAL A 141 -14.79 7.72 8.69
CA VAL A 141 -14.72 8.98 7.96
C VAL A 141 -15.99 9.13 7.13
N THR A 142 -17.10 9.46 7.77
CA THR A 142 -18.31 9.92 7.11
C THR A 142 -17.97 11.17 6.34
N HIS A 143 -18.26 11.16 5.05
CA HIS A 143 -18.11 12.28 4.13
C HIS A 143 -18.71 13.57 4.74
N VAL A 144 -17.83 14.55 4.95
CA VAL A 144 -18.22 15.95 5.17
C VAL A 144 -18.27 16.64 3.81
#